data_8b7bd44fea9c773938a4cb825774041d
#
_entry.id   8b7bd44fea9c773938a4cb825774041d
#
_cell.length_a   1.000
_cell.length_b   1.000
_cell.length_c   1.000
_cell.angle_alpha   90.00
_cell.angle_beta   90.00
_cell.angle_gamma   90.00
#
_symmetry.space_group_name_H-M   'P 1'
#
loop_
_entity.id
_entity.type
_entity.pdbx_description
1 polymer ?
#
loop_
_entity_poly.entity_id
_entity_poly.type
_entity_poly.pdbx_seq_one_letter_code
_entity_poly.pdbx_strand_id
1 'polypeptide(L)'
;ILLPGRLTHWKGQKIFIETINLLYERKDIPPFEAIILGSDQGRNVYKKRLLGLVQQYRLNRIIKFIDRCEEMPVAYGIANLVCSCSSEPEAFGRVSVEAQSMGIPIVASDIGGSTETIVKDKTGFLFKSGDSNALTNAIIMVMQKDYNSLKSIGSEGRKNILKKFDVDKMCH
;
A
#
# COMPACT_ATOMS: atom_id res chain seq x y z
N ILE A 1 -8.44 1.14 1.72
CA ILE A 1 -7.08 1.00 1.14
C ILE A 1 -6.14 1.83 1.99
N LEU A 2 -5.02 1.26 2.44
CA LEU A 2 -4.04 1.93 3.30
C LEU A 2 -2.71 2.12 2.55
N LEU A 3 -2.17 3.35 2.55
CA LEU A 3 -0.81 3.67 2.12
C LEU A 3 -0.01 4.17 3.33
N PRO A 4 0.76 3.31 4.03
CA PRO A 4 1.59 3.73 5.14
C PRO A 4 2.97 4.17 4.67
N GLY A 5 3.52 5.20 5.28
CA GLY A 5 4.87 5.67 5.02
C GLY A 5 5.02 7.17 5.18
N ARG A 6 6.25 7.61 5.48
CA ARG A 6 6.59 9.04 5.60
C ARG A 6 6.16 9.81 4.35
N LEU A 7 5.67 11.03 4.51
CA LEU A 7 5.32 11.88 3.38
C LEU A 7 6.59 12.42 2.71
N THR A 8 7.07 11.67 1.72
CA THR A 8 8.22 12.02 0.88
C THR A 8 7.91 11.67 -0.58
N HIS A 9 8.45 12.43 -1.53
CA HIS A 9 8.14 12.26 -2.95
C HIS A 9 8.39 10.82 -3.45
N TRP A 10 9.42 10.16 -2.97
CA TRP A 10 9.79 8.81 -3.39
C TRP A 10 8.90 7.69 -2.77
N LYS A 11 8.09 7.99 -1.74
CA LYS A 11 7.09 7.05 -1.19
C LYS A 11 5.80 6.96 -2.02
N GLY A 12 5.68 7.72 -3.10
CA GLY A 12 4.65 7.55 -4.13
C GLY A 12 3.26 7.99 -3.74
N GLN A 13 3.08 8.86 -2.71
CA GLN A 13 1.74 9.36 -2.35
C GLN A 13 1.05 10.07 -3.51
N LYS A 14 1.82 10.75 -4.39
CA LYS A 14 1.26 11.38 -5.59
C LYS A 14 0.65 10.33 -6.53
N ILE A 15 1.39 9.26 -6.84
CA ILE A 15 0.94 8.15 -7.68
C ILE A 15 -0.31 7.51 -7.09
N PHE A 16 -0.33 7.31 -5.77
CA PHE A 16 -1.49 6.76 -5.07
C PHE A 16 -2.72 7.66 -5.22
N ILE A 17 -2.59 8.98 -5.03
CA ILE A 17 -3.71 9.93 -5.20
C ILE A 17 -4.23 9.92 -6.65
N GLU A 18 -3.35 9.91 -7.64
CA GLU A 18 -3.72 9.78 -9.05
C GLU A 18 -4.48 8.47 -9.32
N THR A 19 -4.01 7.37 -8.74
CA THR A 19 -4.69 6.06 -8.79
C THR A 19 -6.06 6.10 -8.14
N ILE A 20 -6.20 6.71 -6.95
CA ILE A 20 -7.50 6.86 -6.29
C ILE A 20 -8.47 7.68 -7.14
N ASN A 21 -7.99 8.69 -7.86
CA ASN A 21 -8.81 9.43 -8.81
C ASN A 21 -9.34 8.54 -9.94
N LEU A 22 -8.48 7.72 -10.54
CA LEU A 22 -8.89 6.78 -11.60
C LEU A 22 -9.88 5.72 -11.08
N LEU A 23 -9.70 5.24 -9.85
CA LEU A 23 -10.62 4.29 -9.23
C LEU A 23 -11.96 4.93 -8.86
N TYR A 24 -11.96 6.19 -8.41
CA TYR A 24 -13.17 6.88 -7.97
C TYR A 24 -14.18 7.12 -9.09
N GLU A 25 -13.71 7.25 -10.33
CA GLU A 25 -14.55 7.39 -11.51
C GLU A 25 -15.22 6.07 -11.96
N ARG A 26 -14.80 4.93 -11.39
CA ARG A 26 -15.30 3.61 -11.78
C ARG A 26 -16.59 3.25 -11.04
N LYS A 27 -17.48 2.55 -11.77
CA LYS A 27 -18.76 2.06 -11.22
C LYS A 27 -18.80 0.54 -11.04
N ASP A 28 -17.76 -0.15 -11.51
CA ASP A 28 -17.63 -1.61 -11.54
C ASP A 28 -16.80 -2.18 -10.39
N ILE A 29 -16.47 -1.34 -9.39
CA ILE A 29 -15.76 -1.74 -8.17
C ILE A 29 -16.59 -1.35 -6.93
N PRO A 30 -16.41 -2.06 -5.80
CA PRO A 30 -17.11 -1.72 -4.57
C PRO A 30 -16.69 -0.35 -4.04
N PRO A 31 -17.55 0.33 -3.24
CA PRO A 31 -17.19 1.56 -2.55
C PRO A 31 -15.96 1.35 -1.66
N PHE A 32 -15.10 2.37 -1.58
CA PHE A 32 -13.87 2.32 -0.80
C PHE A 32 -13.51 3.67 -0.18
N GLU A 33 -12.68 3.62 0.83
CA GLU A 33 -11.96 4.78 1.39
C GLU A 33 -10.46 4.53 1.27
N ALA A 34 -9.68 5.60 1.20
CA ALA A 34 -8.24 5.57 1.11
C ALA A 34 -7.61 6.35 2.28
N ILE A 35 -6.60 5.76 2.91
CA ILE A 35 -5.89 6.37 4.03
C ILE A 35 -4.42 6.50 3.65
N ILE A 36 -3.91 7.72 3.71
CA ILE A 36 -2.47 8.02 3.65
C ILE A 36 -2.01 8.23 5.09
N LEU A 37 -1.23 7.28 5.60
CA LEU A 37 -0.77 7.25 6.98
C LEU A 37 0.73 7.54 7.06
N GLY A 38 1.10 8.66 7.63
CA GLY A 38 2.50 8.99 7.90
C GLY A 38 2.77 10.48 8.05
N SER A 39 3.77 10.79 8.85
CA SER A 39 4.19 12.15 9.14
C SER A 39 4.98 12.78 7.99
N ASP A 40 4.82 14.08 7.81
CA ASP A 40 5.66 14.91 6.93
C ASP A 40 7.01 15.28 7.56
N GLN A 41 7.18 14.98 8.85
CA GLN A 41 8.39 15.31 9.61
C GLN A 41 8.79 16.81 9.46
N GLY A 42 7.81 17.72 9.44
CA GLY A 42 8.00 19.14 9.24
C GLY A 42 8.19 19.58 7.77
N ARG A 43 8.09 18.67 6.80
CA ARG A 43 8.20 18.96 5.36
C ARG A 43 6.85 19.40 4.77
N ASN A 44 6.29 20.45 5.33
CA ASN A 44 4.94 20.95 5.01
C ASN A 44 4.70 21.25 3.52
N VAL A 45 5.75 21.56 2.75
CA VAL A 45 5.61 21.88 1.31
C VAL A 45 5.06 20.68 0.52
N TYR A 46 5.61 19.49 0.76
CA TYR A 46 5.14 18.30 0.06
C TYR A 46 3.72 17.91 0.48
N LYS A 47 3.41 17.94 1.78
CA LYS A 47 2.05 17.69 2.30
C LYS A 47 1.03 18.66 1.69
N LYS A 48 1.34 19.96 1.61
CA LYS A 48 0.48 20.97 0.97
C LYS A 48 0.22 20.64 -0.51
N ARG A 49 1.24 20.20 -1.26
CA ARG A 49 1.08 19.76 -2.66
C ARG A 49 0.14 18.58 -2.79
N LEU A 50 0.26 17.57 -1.91
CA LEU A 50 -0.63 16.40 -1.89
C LEU A 50 -2.07 16.80 -1.58
N LEU A 51 -2.29 17.67 -0.59
CA LEU A 51 -3.62 18.18 -0.24
C LEU A 51 -4.23 18.98 -1.39
N GLY A 52 -3.43 19.81 -2.08
CA GLY A 52 -3.86 20.53 -3.28
C GLY A 52 -4.30 19.57 -4.40
N LEU A 53 -3.59 18.48 -4.61
CA LEU A 53 -3.95 17.46 -5.59
C LEU A 53 -5.27 16.75 -5.23
N VAL A 54 -5.46 16.41 -3.95
CA VAL A 54 -6.72 15.81 -3.45
C VAL A 54 -7.89 16.77 -3.66
N GLN A 55 -7.69 18.06 -3.41
CA GLN A 55 -8.72 19.08 -3.66
C GLN A 55 -9.02 19.23 -5.17
N GLN A 56 -7.98 19.28 -5.99
CA GLN A 56 -8.12 19.37 -7.45
C GLN A 56 -8.94 18.21 -8.02
N TYR A 57 -8.73 16.99 -7.55
CA TYR A 57 -9.48 15.79 -7.94
C TYR A 57 -10.81 15.61 -7.17
N ARG A 58 -11.17 16.52 -6.25
CA ARG A 58 -12.38 16.45 -5.43
C ARG A 58 -12.48 15.18 -4.57
N LEU A 59 -11.34 14.66 -4.13
CA LEU A 59 -11.23 13.41 -3.37
C LEU A 59 -11.25 13.59 -1.84
N ASN A 60 -11.61 14.78 -1.33
CA ASN A 60 -11.58 15.11 0.10
C ASN A 60 -12.44 14.20 0.99
N ARG A 61 -13.49 13.57 0.41
CA ARG A 61 -14.35 12.62 1.13
C ARG A 61 -13.82 11.18 1.07
N ILE A 62 -12.91 10.89 0.14
CA ILE A 62 -12.39 9.54 -0.13
C ILE A 62 -11.02 9.33 0.50
N ILE A 63 -10.14 10.35 0.42
CA ILE A 63 -8.77 10.26 0.95
C ILE A 63 -8.70 10.95 2.31
N LYS A 64 -8.23 10.22 3.31
CA LYS A 64 -7.93 10.72 4.65
C LYS A 64 -6.41 10.71 4.89
N PHE A 65 -5.89 11.82 5.42
CA PHE A 65 -4.51 11.90 5.89
C PHE A 65 -4.47 11.71 7.40
N ILE A 66 -3.65 10.77 7.86
CA ILE A 66 -3.38 10.52 9.28
C ILE A 66 -1.88 10.68 9.50
N ASP A 67 -1.49 11.61 10.35
CA ASP A 67 -0.08 11.97 10.52
C ASP A 67 0.72 10.89 11.25
N ARG A 68 0.13 10.24 12.27
CA ARG A 68 0.81 9.26 13.09
C ARG A 68 -0.18 8.22 13.63
N CYS A 69 0.28 6.98 13.64
CA CYS A 69 -0.35 5.89 14.39
C CYS A 69 0.74 5.27 15.27
N GLU A 70 0.52 5.20 16.56
CA GLU A 70 1.47 4.59 17.50
C GLU A 70 1.41 3.06 17.42
N GLU A 71 0.21 2.53 17.17
CA GLU A 71 -0.03 1.10 17.03
C GLU A 71 -0.25 0.72 15.57
N MET A 72 0.82 0.60 14.80
CA MET A 72 0.75 0.20 13.38
C MET A 72 -0.05 -1.09 13.14
N PRO A 73 0.01 -2.13 14.01
CA PRO A 73 -0.84 -3.31 13.86
C PRO A 73 -2.34 -2.99 13.78
N VAL A 74 -2.82 -1.98 14.51
CA VAL A 74 -4.23 -1.54 14.44
C VAL A 74 -4.52 -0.94 13.05
N ALA A 75 -3.64 -0.08 12.55
CA ALA A 75 -3.81 0.52 11.23
C ALA A 75 -3.84 -0.53 10.10
N TYR A 76 -2.98 -1.55 10.20
CA TYR A 76 -3.03 -2.69 9.27
C TYR A 76 -4.30 -3.51 9.46
N GLY A 77 -4.72 -3.79 10.72
CA GLY A 77 -5.87 -4.62 11.03
C GLY A 77 -7.21 -4.12 10.47
N ILE A 78 -7.36 -2.81 10.28
CA ILE A 78 -8.56 -2.21 9.66
C ILE A 78 -8.48 -2.11 8.13
N ALA A 79 -7.32 -2.40 7.54
CA ALA A 79 -7.12 -2.30 6.10
C ALA A 79 -7.56 -3.58 5.38
N ASN A 80 -8.32 -3.43 4.29
CA ASN A 80 -8.63 -4.55 3.39
C ASN A 80 -7.54 -4.75 2.33
N LEU A 81 -6.76 -3.70 2.06
CA LEU A 81 -5.68 -3.68 1.11
C LEU A 81 -4.62 -2.67 1.54
N VAL A 82 -3.36 -3.05 1.49
CA VAL A 82 -2.22 -2.17 1.70
C VAL A 82 -1.53 -1.88 0.37
N CYS A 83 -1.08 -0.64 0.18
CA CYS A 83 -0.27 -0.23 -0.96
C CYS A 83 1.13 0.22 -0.51
N SER A 84 2.15 -0.12 -1.29
CA SER A 84 3.51 0.41 -1.16
C SER A 84 3.95 0.96 -2.52
N CYS A 85 3.93 2.28 -2.68
CA CYS A 85 4.02 2.93 -3.99
C CYS A 85 5.38 3.60 -4.23
N SER A 86 6.45 3.14 -3.58
CA SER A 86 7.76 3.76 -3.68
C SER A 86 8.23 3.85 -5.13
N SER A 87 8.75 5.03 -5.53
CA SER A 87 9.33 5.28 -6.85
C SER A 87 10.85 5.04 -6.89
N GLU A 88 11.46 4.85 -5.72
CA GLU A 88 12.87 4.52 -5.55
C GLU A 88 13.00 3.18 -4.80
N PRO A 89 14.04 2.39 -5.06
CA PRO A 89 14.24 1.10 -4.39
C PRO A 89 14.38 1.27 -2.87
N GLU A 90 13.58 0.52 -2.12
CA GLU A 90 13.75 0.38 -0.67
C GLU A 90 14.61 -0.84 -0.37
N ALA A 91 15.54 -0.71 0.58
CA ALA A 91 16.45 -1.80 0.92
C ALA A 91 15.71 -3.07 1.39
N PHE A 92 14.64 -2.93 2.18
CA PHE A 92 13.95 -4.09 2.77
C PHE A 92 12.46 -4.20 2.43
N GLY A 93 11.78 -3.10 2.09
CA GLY A 93 10.34 -3.11 1.81
C GLY A 93 9.49 -3.39 3.06
N ARG A 94 9.75 -2.67 4.17
CA ARG A 94 9.08 -2.87 5.47
C ARG A 94 7.56 -2.96 5.37
N VAL A 95 6.94 -2.09 4.58
CA VAL A 95 5.47 -2.08 4.40
C VAL A 95 4.98 -3.42 3.85
N SER A 96 5.71 -4.01 2.90
CA SER A 96 5.36 -5.32 2.33
C SER A 96 5.47 -6.45 3.34
N VAL A 97 6.49 -6.40 4.20
CA VAL A 97 6.68 -7.39 5.29
C VAL A 97 5.60 -7.23 6.35
N GLU A 98 5.33 -6.02 6.80
CA GLU A 98 4.34 -5.70 7.83
C GLU A 98 2.92 -6.12 7.38
N ALA A 99 2.52 -5.76 6.16
CA ALA A 99 1.21 -6.14 5.61
C ALA A 99 1.05 -7.67 5.51
N GLN A 100 2.05 -8.36 4.94
CA GLN A 100 2.04 -9.82 4.84
C GLN A 100 2.03 -10.48 6.23
N SER A 101 2.79 -9.97 7.21
CA SER A 101 2.80 -10.50 8.58
C SER A 101 1.43 -10.41 9.24
N MET A 102 0.65 -9.39 8.91
CA MET A 102 -0.73 -9.21 9.36
C MET A 102 -1.75 -9.99 8.52
N GLY A 103 -1.30 -10.69 7.47
CA GLY A 103 -2.18 -11.42 6.56
C GLY A 103 -3.05 -10.53 5.68
N ILE A 104 -2.65 -9.28 5.45
CA ILE A 104 -3.37 -8.32 4.63
C ILE A 104 -2.83 -8.35 3.20
N PRO A 105 -3.69 -8.42 2.17
CA PRO A 105 -3.27 -8.29 0.78
C PRO A 105 -2.46 -7.01 0.55
N ILE A 106 -1.38 -7.13 -0.23
CA ILE A 106 -0.48 -6.02 -0.56
C ILE A 106 -0.36 -5.84 -2.07
N VAL A 107 -0.38 -4.60 -2.53
CA VAL A 107 0.04 -4.18 -3.87
C VAL A 107 1.27 -3.28 -3.71
N ALA A 108 2.39 -3.66 -4.30
CA ALA A 108 3.65 -2.91 -4.14
C ALA A 108 4.32 -2.63 -5.48
N SER A 109 5.12 -1.56 -5.52
CA SER A 109 5.99 -1.26 -6.65
C SER A 109 6.98 -2.40 -6.90
N ASP A 110 7.16 -2.78 -8.16
CA ASP A 110 8.09 -3.83 -8.61
C ASP A 110 9.53 -3.33 -8.61
N ILE A 111 10.01 -2.90 -7.43
CA ILE A 111 11.39 -2.42 -7.21
C ILE A 111 11.86 -2.71 -5.78
N GLY A 112 13.17 -2.84 -5.61
CA GLY A 112 13.83 -3.00 -4.31
C GLY A 112 13.29 -4.17 -3.49
N GLY A 113 13.29 -4.05 -2.17
CA GLY A 113 12.92 -5.11 -1.24
C GLY A 113 11.50 -5.68 -1.42
N SER A 114 10.59 -4.98 -2.09
CA SER A 114 9.26 -5.53 -2.40
C SER A 114 9.34 -6.75 -3.31
N THR A 115 10.29 -6.78 -4.26
CA THR A 115 10.47 -7.91 -5.18
C THR A 115 11.03 -9.16 -4.50
N GLU A 116 11.71 -8.98 -3.37
CA GLU A 116 12.27 -10.09 -2.59
C GLU A 116 11.26 -10.62 -1.56
N THR A 117 10.40 -9.74 -1.05
CA THR A 117 9.45 -10.07 0.02
C THR A 117 8.12 -10.59 -0.51
N ILE A 118 7.72 -10.21 -1.72
CA ILE A 118 6.46 -10.61 -2.35
C ILE A 118 6.72 -11.70 -3.39
N VAL A 119 6.03 -12.82 -3.26
CA VAL A 119 5.89 -13.82 -4.33
C VAL A 119 4.68 -13.42 -5.16
N LYS A 120 4.95 -12.89 -6.37
CA LYS A 120 3.94 -12.32 -7.26
C LYS A 120 2.73 -13.25 -7.42
N ASP A 121 1.53 -12.69 -7.29
CA ASP A 121 0.21 -13.32 -7.42
C ASP A 121 -0.09 -14.43 -6.39
N LYS A 122 0.87 -14.74 -5.49
CA LYS A 122 0.69 -15.71 -4.40
C LYS A 122 0.58 -15.03 -3.03
N THR A 123 1.50 -14.11 -2.72
CA THR A 123 1.56 -13.46 -1.41
C THR A 123 1.26 -11.97 -1.48
N GLY A 124 1.07 -11.45 -2.67
CA GLY A 124 0.77 -10.05 -2.98
C GLY A 124 0.92 -9.78 -4.46
N PHE A 125 0.76 -8.53 -4.85
CA PHE A 125 0.78 -8.09 -6.24
C PHE A 125 1.86 -7.05 -6.45
N LEU A 126 2.51 -7.10 -7.60
CA LEU A 126 3.52 -6.14 -8.01
C LEU A 126 3.02 -5.33 -9.20
N PHE A 127 3.28 -4.03 -9.18
CA PHE A 127 2.96 -3.12 -10.29
C PHE A 127 4.20 -2.33 -10.72
N LYS A 128 4.23 -1.89 -11.96
CA LYS A 128 5.33 -1.09 -12.51
C LYS A 128 5.46 0.22 -11.73
N SER A 129 6.62 0.42 -11.11
CA SER A 129 6.91 1.63 -10.32
C SER A 129 6.69 2.90 -11.13
N GLY A 130 6.11 3.92 -10.48
CA GLY A 130 5.85 5.22 -11.10
C GLY A 130 4.62 5.28 -12.01
N ASP A 131 3.89 4.19 -12.18
CA ASP A 131 2.78 4.06 -13.12
C ASP A 131 1.44 3.95 -12.37
N SER A 132 0.67 5.05 -12.35
CA SER A 132 -0.65 5.09 -11.68
C SER A 132 -1.69 4.20 -12.37
N ASN A 133 -1.60 3.99 -13.69
CA ASN A 133 -2.50 3.07 -14.39
C ASN A 133 -2.19 1.61 -14.04
N ALA A 134 -0.92 1.24 -13.94
CA ALA A 134 -0.51 -0.08 -13.51
C ALA A 134 -0.97 -0.36 -12.07
N LEU A 135 -0.83 0.62 -11.15
CA LEU A 135 -1.35 0.50 -9.79
C LEU A 135 -2.88 0.39 -9.78
N THR A 136 -3.58 1.18 -10.59
CA THR A 136 -5.04 1.12 -10.72
C THR A 136 -5.49 -0.29 -11.12
N ASN A 137 -4.89 -0.86 -12.15
CA ASN A 137 -5.23 -2.21 -12.62
C ASN A 137 -4.95 -3.27 -11.54
N ALA A 138 -3.83 -3.17 -10.83
CA ALA A 138 -3.51 -4.09 -9.75
C ALA A 138 -4.52 -4.02 -8.59
N ILE A 139 -4.96 -2.81 -8.21
CA ILE A 139 -5.98 -2.63 -7.17
C ILE A 139 -7.34 -3.18 -7.64
N ILE A 140 -7.75 -2.94 -8.89
CA ILE A 140 -8.99 -3.51 -9.45
C ILE A 140 -8.96 -5.03 -9.39
N MET A 141 -7.86 -5.66 -9.80
CA MET A 141 -7.69 -7.12 -9.71
C MET A 141 -7.88 -7.64 -8.28
N VAL A 142 -7.40 -6.91 -7.28
CA VAL A 142 -7.62 -7.27 -5.87
C VAL A 142 -9.08 -7.08 -5.47
N MET A 143 -9.69 -5.95 -5.81
CA MET A 143 -11.06 -5.61 -5.42
C MET A 143 -12.12 -6.53 -6.06
N GLN A 144 -11.79 -7.14 -7.21
CA GLN A 144 -12.66 -8.10 -7.91
C GLN A 144 -12.52 -9.54 -7.41
N LYS A 145 -11.56 -9.83 -6.52
CA LYS A 145 -11.40 -11.15 -5.91
C LYS A 145 -12.43 -11.37 -4.80
N ASP A 146 -12.90 -12.61 -4.69
CA ASP A 146 -13.75 -13.02 -3.57
C ASP A 146 -12.97 -13.06 -2.24
N TYR A 147 -13.71 -13.04 -1.14
CA TYR A 147 -13.15 -13.03 0.21
C TYR A 147 -12.18 -14.20 0.48
N ASN A 148 -12.52 -15.40 0.03
CA ASN A 148 -11.70 -16.59 0.28
C ASN A 148 -10.36 -16.51 -0.45
N SER A 149 -10.37 -16.02 -1.69
CA SER A 149 -9.16 -15.77 -2.48
C SER A 149 -8.25 -14.74 -1.80
N LEU A 150 -8.80 -13.63 -1.30
CA LEU A 150 -8.03 -12.60 -0.59
C LEU A 150 -7.47 -13.15 0.73
N LYS A 151 -8.26 -13.90 1.49
CA LYS A 151 -7.84 -14.55 2.72
C LYS A 151 -6.72 -15.56 2.48
N SER A 152 -6.79 -16.32 1.39
CA SER A 152 -5.74 -17.26 0.98
C SER A 152 -4.43 -16.52 0.69
N ILE A 153 -4.47 -15.44 -0.11
CA ILE A 153 -3.30 -14.61 -0.43
C ILE A 153 -2.67 -14.04 0.85
N GLY A 154 -3.49 -13.49 1.76
CA GLY A 154 -3.01 -12.96 3.03
C GLY A 154 -2.36 -14.05 3.89
N SER A 155 -2.97 -15.24 3.98
CA SER A 155 -2.41 -16.38 4.72
C SER A 155 -1.08 -16.86 4.14
N GLU A 156 -0.97 -16.98 2.82
CA GLU A 156 0.28 -17.35 2.15
C GLU A 156 1.35 -16.26 2.34
N GLY A 157 0.97 -14.98 2.30
CA GLY A 157 1.85 -13.86 2.62
C GLY A 157 2.44 -14.00 4.02
N ARG A 158 1.59 -14.23 5.03
CA ARG A 158 2.03 -14.43 6.42
C ARG A 158 2.97 -15.63 6.56
N LYS A 159 2.65 -16.77 5.97
CA LYS A 159 3.53 -17.96 5.97
C LYS A 159 4.89 -17.67 5.33
N ASN A 160 4.90 -16.97 4.20
CA ASN A 160 6.13 -16.58 3.50
C ASN A 160 7.05 -15.74 4.38
N ILE A 161 6.48 -14.71 5.06
CA ILE A 161 7.26 -13.83 5.92
C ILE A 161 7.79 -14.57 7.16
N LEU A 162 6.95 -15.33 7.85
CA LEU A 162 7.38 -16.13 9.01
C LEU A 162 8.48 -17.13 8.63
N LYS A 163 8.43 -17.72 7.43
CA LYS A 163 9.48 -18.62 6.95
C LYS A 163 10.81 -17.93 6.65
N LYS A 164 10.75 -16.71 6.04
CA LYS A 164 11.96 -16.01 5.56
C LYS A 164 12.60 -15.11 6.63
N PHE A 165 11.79 -14.50 7.48
CA PHE A 165 12.20 -13.41 8.39
C PHE A 165 11.86 -13.73 9.85
N ASP A 166 11.94 -14.99 10.25
CA ASP A 166 11.85 -15.39 11.64
C ASP A 166 13.08 -14.87 12.40
N VAL A 167 12.82 -14.21 13.53
CA VAL A 167 13.88 -13.59 14.37
C VAL A 167 14.92 -14.65 14.77
N ASP A 168 14.49 -15.87 15.07
CA ASP A 168 15.38 -16.99 15.45
C ASP A 168 16.31 -17.43 14.31
N LYS A 169 15.94 -17.15 13.04
CA LYS A 169 16.75 -17.46 11.85
C LYS A 169 17.66 -16.33 11.41
N MET A 170 17.35 -15.10 11.81
CA MET A 170 18.15 -13.91 11.46
C MET A 170 19.33 -13.69 12.42
N CYS A 171 19.37 -14.39 13.57
CA CYS A 171 20.41 -14.28 14.57
C CYS A 171 21.46 -15.39 14.47
N HIS A 172 21.46 -16.19 13.42
CA HIS A 172 22.46 -17.20 13.07
C HIS A 172 23.04 -16.86 11.69
#